data_d8c7ef9236815cc820c09be9161bbf5d
#
_entry.id   d8c7ef9236815cc820c09be9161bbf5d
#
_cell.length_a   1.000
_cell.length_b   1.000
_cell.length_c   1.000
_cell.angle_alpha   90.00
_cell.angle_beta   90.00
_cell.angle_gamma   90.00
#
_symmetry.space_group_name_H-M   'P 1'
#
loop_
_entity.id
_entity.type
_entity.pdbx_description
1 polymer ?
#
loop_
_entity_poly.entity_id
_entity_poly.type
_entity_poly.pdbx_seq_one_letter_code
_entity_poly.pdbx_strand_id
1 'polypeptide(L)'
;LLLFALLFLIAGISLFFSRAGEIGPAARDVISQDALEKARSALVGYAATYRDTHASEMFGYLPCPDTNNDGSADEPCAAAGEVVVGRFPYKTLGMPPLLDASGECLWYAVGNFKNNPKNDTLGTPEAMNWDTPGHFIIRDLDSKALAAPQQADGGAAAVIFAPGPPLAGQSRPSPIAGNPCSGNAANSAAAVAAYLEGAYATPAATTLAAPYAITAGRTTSNTNNDRVVWVTPAEIMSRRVKLRQDFQAGINAMLNKTQACLQTTFPNPTAIPGITPVDKRAGRVPAVCATALPSGTYEANFQDQLIYASCLAIPSRCMTLGTATCDGVLLFSGERAAGQNRVTSADKNIATNYLEGTNATALTTPFAGVAFAGNATFGTSSPAAA
;
A
#
# COMPACT_ATOMS: atom_id res chain seq x y z
N LEU A 1 23.91 -43.77 -50.37
CA LEU A 1 22.88 -44.00 -49.34
C LEU A 1 23.35 -43.56 -47.97
N LEU A 2 24.56 -43.92 -47.53
CA LEU A 2 25.12 -43.61 -46.21
C LEU A 2 25.26 -42.11 -45.98
N LEU A 3 25.67 -41.35 -46.99
CA LEU A 3 25.86 -39.88 -46.92
C LEU A 3 24.52 -39.13 -46.74
N PHE A 4 23.47 -39.61 -47.43
CA PHE A 4 22.11 -39.04 -47.25
C PHE A 4 21.54 -39.32 -45.86
N ALA A 5 21.75 -40.54 -45.35
CA ALA A 5 21.33 -40.91 -43.99
C ALA A 5 22.04 -40.04 -42.93
N LEU A 6 23.34 -39.77 -43.10
CA LEU A 6 24.13 -38.92 -42.21
C LEU A 6 23.64 -37.46 -42.26
N LEU A 7 23.34 -36.91 -43.43
CA LEU A 7 22.79 -35.56 -43.61
C LEU A 7 21.42 -35.42 -42.96
N PHE A 8 20.54 -36.39 -43.08
CA PHE A 8 19.22 -36.39 -42.41
C PHE A 8 19.37 -36.49 -40.89
N LEU A 9 20.33 -37.24 -40.39
CA LEU A 9 20.61 -37.36 -38.97
C LEU A 9 21.15 -36.08 -38.41
N ILE A 10 22.09 -35.40 -39.07
CA ILE A 10 22.63 -34.10 -38.69
C ILE A 10 21.54 -33.02 -38.72
N ALA A 11 20.71 -33.00 -39.77
CA ALA A 11 19.59 -32.06 -39.87
C ALA A 11 18.54 -32.32 -38.79
N GLY A 12 18.24 -33.57 -38.48
CA GLY A 12 17.33 -33.96 -37.39
C GLY A 12 17.85 -33.58 -36.03
N ILE A 13 19.14 -33.77 -35.75
CA ILE A 13 19.80 -33.38 -34.52
C ILE A 13 19.82 -31.84 -34.41
N SER A 14 20.16 -31.13 -35.49
CA SER A 14 20.18 -29.66 -35.51
C SER A 14 18.78 -29.07 -35.24
N LEU A 15 17.73 -29.65 -35.86
CA LEU A 15 16.34 -29.25 -35.61
C LEU A 15 15.88 -29.58 -34.17
N PHE A 16 16.33 -30.70 -33.62
CA PHE A 16 16.03 -31.09 -32.25
C PHE A 16 16.69 -30.10 -31.25
N PHE A 17 17.96 -29.78 -31.43
CA PHE A 17 18.66 -28.83 -30.57
C PHE A 17 18.16 -27.41 -30.76
N SER A 18 17.75 -26.97 -31.94
CA SER A 18 17.13 -25.66 -32.13
C SER A 18 15.78 -25.53 -31.44
N ARG A 19 15.00 -26.63 -31.35
CA ARG A 19 13.72 -26.62 -30.61
C ARG A 19 13.89 -26.92 -29.12
N ALA A 20 14.91 -27.65 -28.71
CA ALA A 20 15.18 -27.90 -27.29
C ALA A 20 15.68 -26.68 -26.53
N GLY A 21 16.13 -25.62 -27.21
CA GLY A 21 16.55 -24.37 -26.63
C GLY A 21 15.43 -23.36 -26.46
N GLU A 22 14.24 -23.56 -27.02
CA GLU A 22 13.12 -22.64 -26.85
C GLU A 22 12.37 -22.98 -25.56
N ILE A 23 12.53 -22.10 -24.57
CA ILE A 23 11.73 -22.13 -23.35
C ILE A 23 10.27 -21.95 -23.76
N GLY A 24 9.44 -22.96 -23.47
CA GLY A 24 8.01 -22.92 -23.80
C GLY A 24 7.27 -21.81 -23.05
N PRO A 25 6.10 -21.36 -23.54
CA PRO A 25 5.33 -20.27 -22.94
C PRO A 25 5.07 -20.47 -21.43
N ALA A 26 4.75 -21.67 -21.00
CA ALA A 26 4.53 -21.98 -19.59
C ALA A 26 5.78 -21.81 -18.73
N ALA A 27 6.96 -22.16 -19.23
CA ALA A 27 8.21 -21.97 -18.51
C ALA A 27 8.62 -20.48 -18.45
N ARG A 28 8.32 -19.72 -19.50
CA ARG A 28 8.50 -18.25 -19.49
C ARG A 28 7.59 -17.60 -18.46
N ASP A 29 6.34 -18.03 -18.35
CA ASP A 29 5.42 -17.55 -17.33
C ASP A 29 5.96 -17.78 -15.91
N VAL A 30 6.50 -18.96 -15.63
CA VAL A 30 7.08 -19.31 -14.32
C VAL A 30 8.28 -18.41 -13.99
N ILE A 31 9.19 -18.18 -14.95
CA ILE A 31 10.37 -17.32 -14.74
C ILE A 31 9.94 -15.88 -14.45
N SER A 32 9.04 -15.32 -15.25
CA SER A 32 8.54 -13.95 -15.07
C SER A 32 7.77 -13.81 -13.75
N GLN A 33 6.96 -14.80 -13.40
CA GLN A 33 6.22 -14.80 -12.14
C GLN A 33 7.16 -14.85 -10.92
N ASP A 34 8.20 -15.67 -10.96
CA ASP A 34 9.21 -15.75 -9.89
C ASP A 34 9.93 -14.40 -9.69
N ALA A 35 10.31 -13.73 -10.78
CA ALA A 35 10.92 -12.41 -10.71
C ALA A 35 9.96 -11.37 -10.11
N LEU A 36 8.69 -11.37 -10.53
CA LEU A 36 7.65 -10.49 -10.02
C LEU A 36 7.37 -10.72 -8.53
N GLU A 37 7.26 -11.95 -8.07
CA GLU A 37 7.00 -12.26 -6.65
C GLU A 37 8.21 -11.93 -5.76
N LYS A 38 9.44 -12.09 -6.25
CA LYS A 38 10.64 -11.62 -5.56
C LYS A 38 10.62 -10.10 -5.40
N ALA A 39 10.30 -9.38 -6.45
CA ALA A 39 10.19 -7.91 -6.41
C ALA A 39 9.08 -7.45 -5.45
N ARG A 40 7.91 -8.09 -5.51
CA ARG A 40 6.79 -7.82 -4.61
C ARG A 40 7.17 -8.06 -3.15
N SER A 41 7.80 -9.19 -2.87
CA SER A 41 8.23 -9.54 -1.51
C SER A 41 9.25 -8.53 -0.96
N ALA A 42 10.17 -8.05 -1.81
CA ALA A 42 11.14 -7.03 -1.44
C ALA A 42 10.48 -5.68 -1.12
N LEU A 43 9.53 -5.22 -1.93
CA LEU A 43 8.77 -3.99 -1.67
C LEU A 43 7.98 -4.07 -0.36
N VAL A 44 7.27 -5.18 -0.13
CA VAL A 44 6.51 -5.40 1.10
C VAL A 44 7.44 -5.45 2.31
N GLY A 45 8.57 -6.13 2.20
CA GLY A 45 9.61 -6.17 3.24
C GLY A 45 10.16 -4.78 3.55
N TYR A 46 10.57 -4.05 2.52
CA TYR A 46 11.09 -2.69 2.64
C TYR A 46 10.08 -1.76 3.33
N ALA A 47 8.83 -1.75 2.86
CA ALA A 47 7.78 -0.91 3.45
C ALA A 47 7.47 -1.27 4.92
N ALA A 48 7.49 -2.55 5.26
CA ALA A 48 7.21 -3.02 6.62
C ALA A 48 8.36 -2.82 7.61
N THR A 49 9.59 -2.56 7.11
CA THR A 49 10.80 -2.37 7.94
C THR A 49 11.46 -1.01 7.75
N TYR A 50 10.92 -0.14 6.91
CA TYR A 50 11.54 1.14 6.57
C TYR A 50 11.92 1.95 7.81
N ARG A 51 11.01 2.04 8.77
CA ARG A 51 11.22 2.73 10.04
C ARG A 51 12.38 2.16 10.86
N ASP A 52 12.70 0.87 10.75
CA ASP A 52 13.74 0.24 11.55
C ASP A 52 15.14 0.75 11.17
N THR A 53 15.30 1.20 9.91
CA THR A 53 16.55 1.75 9.37
C THR A 53 16.52 3.27 9.21
N HIS A 54 15.34 3.89 9.30
CA HIS A 54 15.11 5.32 9.15
C HIS A 54 14.43 5.87 10.40
N ALA A 55 15.22 6.21 11.41
CA ALA A 55 14.71 6.74 12.68
C ALA A 55 13.85 8.00 12.44
N SER A 56 12.73 8.09 13.14
CA SER A 56 11.73 9.15 13.01
C SER A 56 10.81 9.07 11.78
N GLU A 57 10.94 8.02 10.99
CA GLU A 57 10.05 7.78 9.86
C GLU A 57 8.90 6.83 10.24
N MET A 58 8.02 6.54 9.30
CA MET A 58 6.82 5.73 9.49
C MET A 58 6.90 4.42 8.71
N PHE A 59 6.02 3.47 9.02
CA PHE A 59 5.85 2.26 8.21
C PHE A 59 5.07 2.54 6.93
N GLY A 60 5.24 1.68 5.93
CA GLY A 60 4.49 1.75 4.67
C GLY A 60 5.14 2.60 3.58
N TYR A 61 6.36 3.08 3.81
CA TYR A 61 7.10 3.80 2.78
C TYR A 61 7.43 2.88 1.60
N LEU A 62 7.08 3.32 0.41
CA LEU A 62 7.41 2.65 -0.85
C LEU A 62 8.39 3.55 -1.63
N PRO A 63 9.51 2.99 -2.14
CA PRO A 63 10.51 3.79 -2.85
C PRO A 63 9.94 4.33 -4.15
N CYS A 64 10.49 5.44 -4.62
CA CYS A 64 10.23 5.93 -5.96
C CYS A 64 10.74 4.94 -7.03
N PRO A 65 10.19 4.95 -8.25
CA PRO A 65 10.80 4.24 -9.36
C PRO A 65 12.18 4.79 -9.70
N ASP A 66 13.01 3.95 -10.29
CA ASP A 66 14.24 4.35 -10.97
C ASP A 66 13.87 4.96 -12.33
N THR A 67 14.11 6.25 -12.52
CA THR A 67 13.77 6.99 -13.72
C THR A 67 14.98 7.32 -14.60
N ASN A 68 16.19 7.08 -14.08
CA ASN A 68 17.44 7.33 -14.78
C ASN A 68 18.19 6.05 -15.19
N ASN A 69 17.65 4.88 -14.85
CA ASN A 69 18.19 3.54 -15.13
C ASN A 69 19.50 3.22 -14.41
N ASP A 70 19.74 3.78 -13.26
CA ASP A 70 20.90 3.47 -12.44
C ASP A 70 20.64 2.34 -11.42
N GLY A 71 19.38 1.94 -11.27
CA GLY A 71 18.89 0.90 -10.36
C GLY A 71 18.48 1.42 -8.99
N SER A 72 18.60 2.71 -8.73
CA SER A 72 18.24 3.34 -7.46
C SER A 72 16.92 4.10 -7.58
N ALA A 73 16.24 4.31 -6.46
CA ALA A 73 15.05 5.15 -6.44
C ALA A 73 15.40 6.63 -6.65
N ASP A 74 14.66 7.32 -7.51
CA ASP A 74 14.83 8.75 -7.77
C ASP A 74 13.78 9.55 -6.98
N GLU A 75 14.14 10.04 -5.84
CA GLU A 75 13.27 10.77 -4.93
C GLU A 75 13.56 12.27 -4.90
N PRO A 76 12.50 13.10 -4.78
CA PRO A 76 11.05 12.81 -4.74
C PRO A 76 10.50 12.53 -6.14
N CYS A 77 9.44 11.72 -6.27
CA CYS A 77 8.99 11.27 -7.58
C CYS A 77 7.62 11.75 -8.04
N ALA A 78 6.72 12.12 -7.17
CA ALA A 78 5.37 12.54 -7.54
C ALA A 78 4.78 13.50 -6.52
N ALA A 79 3.79 14.30 -6.92
CA ALA A 79 2.97 15.08 -6.00
C ALA A 79 1.87 14.22 -5.37
N ALA A 80 1.26 14.70 -4.29
CA ALA A 80 0.19 13.96 -3.60
C ALA A 80 -0.98 13.65 -4.54
N GLY A 81 -1.41 12.39 -4.55
CA GLY A 81 -2.50 11.92 -5.42
C GLY A 81 -2.06 11.59 -6.85
N GLU A 82 -0.79 11.71 -7.17
CA GLU A 82 -0.22 11.31 -8.46
C GLU A 82 0.33 9.88 -8.41
N VAL A 83 0.54 9.33 -9.59
CA VAL A 83 1.24 8.07 -9.78
C VAL A 83 2.45 8.30 -10.68
N VAL A 84 3.50 7.52 -10.45
CA VAL A 84 4.72 7.59 -11.25
C VAL A 84 5.14 6.19 -11.69
N VAL A 85 5.70 6.10 -12.89
CA VAL A 85 6.17 4.85 -13.51
C VAL A 85 7.63 5.00 -13.88
N GLY A 86 8.42 3.98 -13.63
CA GLY A 86 9.84 3.87 -14.01
C GLY A 86 10.33 2.44 -13.90
N ARG A 87 11.63 2.25 -13.87
CA ARG A 87 12.23 0.93 -13.63
C ARG A 87 12.09 0.53 -12.16
N PHE A 88 12.14 -0.76 -11.90
CA PHE A 88 12.14 -1.29 -10.55
C PHE A 88 13.47 -0.92 -9.83
N PRO A 89 13.44 -0.24 -8.66
CA PRO A 89 14.62 0.31 -8.00
C PRO A 89 15.36 -0.77 -7.20
N TYR A 90 15.91 -1.77 -7.89
CA TYR A 90 16.47 -2.98 -7.29
C TYR A 90 17.63 -2.71 -6.31
N LYS A 91 18.47 -1.71 -6.57
CA LYS A 91 19.58 -1.36 -5.67
C LYS A 91 19.09 -0.77 -4.34
N THR A 92 18.09 0.12 -4.39
CA THR A 92 17.47 0.66 -3.18
C THR A 92 16.89 -0.44 -2.30
N LEU A 93 16.40 -1.52 -2.92
CA LEU A 93 15.86 -2.69 -2.24
C LEU A 93 16.94 -3.74 -1.88
N GLY A 94 18.21 -3.46 -2.13
CA GLY A 94 19.32 -4.36 -1.83
C GLY A 94 19.32 -5.64 -2.67
N MET A 95 18.80 -5.60 -3.89
CA MET A 95 18.63 -6.75 -4.77
C MET A 95 19.52 -6.67 -6.02
N PRO A 96 19.84 -7.79 -6.66
CA PRO A 96 20.34 -7.78 -8.03
C PRO A 96 19.22 -7.37 -9.01
N PRO A 97 19.56 -6.95 -10.23
CA PRO A 97 18.58 -6.75 -11.29
C PRO A 97 17.67 -7.97 -11.47
N LEU A 98 16.37 -7.75 -11.48
CA LEU A 98 15.37 -8.78 -11.74
C LEU A 98 14.93 -8.69 -13.20
N LEU A 99 15.04 -9.82 -13.90
CA LEU A 99 14.70 -9.92 -15.31
C LEU A 99 13.51 -10.85 -15.49
N ASP A 100 12.65 -10.51 -16.41
CA ASP A 100 11.62 -11.43 -16.90
C ASP A 100 12.20 -12.52 -17.80
N ALA A 101 11.36 -13.42 -18.29
CA ALA A 101 11.77 -14.51 -19.18
C ALA A 101 12.26 -14.06 -20.57
N SER A 102 12.06 -12.80 -20.92
CA SER A 102 12.56 -12.20 -22.17
C SER A 102 13.90 -11.49 -21.97
N GLY A 103 14.42 -11.48 -20.74
CA GLY A 103 15.64 -10.79 -20.36
C GLY A 103 15.45 -9.29 -20.12
N GLU A 104 14.20 -8.82 -20.01
CA GLU A 104 13.86 -7.42 -19.74
C GLU A 104 13.78 -7.14 -18.25
N CYS A 105 14.30 -6.01 -17.83
CA CYS A 105 14.18 -5.56 -16.44
C CYS A 105 12.75 -5.20 -16.10
N LEU A 106 12.36 -5.49 -14.85
CA LEU A 106 11.05 -5.15 -14.35
C LEU A 106 10.81 -3.65 -14.31
N TRP A 107 9.56 -3.27 -14.50
CA TRP A 107 9.07 -1.92 -14.33
C TRP A 107 8.23 -1.81 -13.06
N TYR A 108 8.02 -0.59 -12.61
CA TYR A 108 7.39 -0.32 -11.32
C TYR A 108 6.58 0.97 -11.39
N ALA A 109 5.36 0.90 -10.89
CA ALA A 109 4.50 2.06 -10.71
C ALA A 109 4.12 2.18 -9.24
N VAL A 110 4.17 3.39 -8.72
CA VAL A 110 3.76 3.69 -7.35
C VAL A 110 2.90 4.93 -7.31
N GLY A 111 1.86 4.90 -6.47
CA GLY A 111 1.09 6.08 -6.13
C GLY A 111 1.81 6.89 -5.06
N ASN A 112 1.75 8.21 -5.14
CA ASN A 112 2.25 9.04 -4.07
C ASN A 112 1.28 9.01 -2.90
N PHE A 113 1.55 8.12 -1.98
CA PHE A 113 0.97 8.16 -0.65
C PHE A 113 1.65 9.27 0.13
N LYS A 114 0.90 9.94 0.98
CA LYS A 114 1.39 11.00 1.89
C LYS A 114 2.50 10.52 2.85
N ASN A 115 2.94 9.29 2.71
CA ASN A 115 3.96 8.64 3.53
C ASN A 115 5.36 8.77 3.00
N ASN A 116 5.55 9.46 1.87
CA ASN A 116 6.90 9.72 1.44
C ASN A 116 7.43 10.90 2.25
N PRO A 117 8.34 10.68 3.23
CA PRO A 117 8.87 11.75 4.06
C PRO A 117 9.60 12.82 3.26
N LYS A 118 10.00 12.52 2.02
CA LYS A 118 10.65 13.46 1.12
C LYS A 118 9.68 14.32 0.31
N ASN A 119 8.40 14.02 0.34
CA ASN A 119 7.33 14.82 -0.26
C ASN A 119 6.60 15.70 0.78
N ASP A 120 7.26 16.05 1.84
CA ASP A 120 6.75 16.79 3.00
C ASP A 120 6.25 18.22 2.70
N THR A 121 6.37 18.66 1.45
CA THR A 121 5.89 19.99 1.02
C THR A 121 4.37 20.11 0.91
N LEU A 122 3.62 19.05 1.15
CA LEU A 122 2.19 18.97 0.83
C LEU A 122 1.24 18.94 2.04
N GLY A 123 1.67 19.44 3.18
CA GLY A 123 0.83 19.79 4.32
C GLY A 123 -0.19 18.73 4.77
N THR A 124 0.01 18.15 5.95
CA THR A 124 -0.79 17.17 6.67
C THR A 124 -0.83 15.76 6.04
N PRO A 125 0.12 14.94 6.37
CA PRO A 125 0.18 13.57 5.93
C PRO A 125 -0.74 12.67 6.76
N GLU A 126 -1.68 12.03 6.10
CA GLU A 126 -2.20 10.76 6.61
C GLU A 126 -1.20 9.68 6.20
N ALA A 127 -0.48 9.13 7.14
CA ALA A 127 0.41 8.01 6.90
C ALA A 127 -0.40 6.77 6.48
N MET A 128 0.20 5.90 5.67
CA MET A 128 -0.45 4.66 5.25
C MET A 128 -0.84 3.81 6.46
N ASN A 129 -2.07 3.33 6.47
CA ASN A 129 -2.55 2.29 7.35
C ASN A 129 -3.41 1.30 6.56
N TRP A 130 -4.02 0.35 7.24
CA TRP A 130 -4.88 -0.65 6.58
C TRP A 130 -6.16 -0.08 5.94
N ASP A 131 -6.55 1.16 6.24
CA ASP A 131 -7.71 1.84 5.64
C ASP A 131 -7.34 2.72 4.45
N THR A 132 -6.05 2.88 4.17
CA THR A 132 -5.58 3.70 3.05
C THR A 132 -5.99 3.05 1.73
N PRO A 133 -6.73 3.75 0.86
CA PRO A 133 -7.05 3.22 -0.46
C PRO A 133 -5.81 3.23 -1.35
N GLY A 134 -5.61 2.15 -2.10
CA GLY A 134 -4.59 2.10 -3.13
C GLY A 134 -4.91 3.03 -4.30
N HIS A 135 -3.89 3.51 -4.99
CA HIS A 135 -4.04 4.43 -6.13
C HIS A 135 -4.34 3.73 -7.45
N PHE A 136 -4.23 2.39 -7.51
CA PHE A 136 -4.45 1.63 -8.72
C PHE A 136 -5.65 0.70 -8.62
N ILE A 137 -6.40 0.62 -9.74
CA ILE A 137 -7.36 -0.45 -10.00
C ILE A 137 -6.67 -1.43 -10.94
N ILE A 138 -6.56 -2.68 -10.54
CA ILE A 138 -6.02 -3.74 -11.40
C ILE A 138 -7.19 -4.47 -12.06
N ARG A 139 -7.14 -4.58 -13.37
CA ARG A 139 -8.15 -5.28 -14.18
C ARG A 139 -7.48 -6.41 -14.98
N ASP A 140 -8.24 -7.43 -15.29
CA ASP A 140 -7.84 -8.41 -16.31
C ASP A 140 -8.18 -7.88 -17.73
N LEU A 141 -7.84 -8.67 -18.76
CA LEU A 141 -8.14 -8.33 -20.16
C LEU A 141 -9.65 -8.26 -20.45
N ASP A 142 -10.46 -8.89 -19.63
CA ASP A 142 -11.93 -8.86 -19.72
C ASP A 142 -12.54 -7.70 -18.92
N SER A 143 -11.70 -6.76 -18.45
CA SER A 143 -12.05 -5.57 -17.66
C SER A 143 -12.60 -5.88 -16.26
N LYS A 144 -12.50 -7.12 -15.79
CA LYS A 144 -12.87 -7.50 -14.42
C LYS A 144 -11.84 -6.95 -13.44
N ALA A 145 -12.31 -6.30 -12.39
CA ALA A 145 -11.43 -5.80 -11.34
C ALA A 145 -10.85 -6.96 -10.51
N LEU A 146 -9.52 -7.02 -10.44
CA LEU A 146 -8.75 -7.92 -9.60
C LEU A 146 -8.38 -7.25 -8.28
N ALA A 147 -8.17 -5.94 -8.28
CA ALA A 147 -7.99 -5.11 -7.10
C ALA A 147 -8.59 -3.72 -7.35
N ALA A 148 -9.31 -3.17 -6.39
CA ALA A 148 -9.90 -1.82 -6.46
C ALA A 148 -10.06 -1.21 -5.06
N PRO A 149 -10.05 0.14 -4.91
CA PRO A 149 -10.17 0.81 -3.62
C PRO A 149 -11.40 0.39 -2.80
N GLN A 150 -12.51 0.03 -3.46
CA GLN A 150 -13.74 -0.41 -2.83
C GLN A 150 -13.76 -1.88 -2.41
N GLN A 151 -12.74 -2.65 -2.78
CA GLN A 151 -12.58 -4.05 -2.35
C GLN A 151 -11.95 -4.14 -0.97
N ALA A 152 -12.05 -5.31 -0.34
CA ALA A 152 -11.53 -5.56 0.99
C ALA A 152 -10.04 -5.20 1.15
N ASP A 153 -9.23 -5.47 0.13
CA ASP A 153 -7.79 -5.15 0.12
C ASP A 153 -7.48 -3.69 -0.28
N GLY A 154 -8.48 -2.87 -0.61
CA GLY A 154 -8.33 -1.43 -0.75
C GLY A 154 -7.66 -0.93 -2.05
N GLY A 155 -7.51 -1.75 -3.09
CA GLY A 155 -6.78 -1.39 -4.31
C GLY A 155 -5.26 -1.53 -4.16
N ALA A 156 -4.51 -1.29 -5.24
CA ALA A 156 -3.07 -1.43 -5.22
C ALA A 156 -2.35 -0.12 -4.87
N ALA A 157 -1.37 -0.19 -3.98
CA ALA A 157 -0.47 0.90 -3.65
C ALA A 157 0.66 1.01 -4.66
N ALA A 158 1.11 -0.13 -5.15
CA ALA A 158 2.18 -0.24 -6.13
C ALA A 158 1.91 -1.42 -7.08
N VAL A 159 2.46 -1.32 -8.28
CA VAL A 159 2.36 -2.35 -9.31
C VAL A 159 3.73 -2.61 -9.92
N ILE A 160 4.05 -3.87 -10.14
CA ILE A 160 5.30 -4.31 -10.75
C ILE A 160 4.94 -5.01 -12.05
N PHE A 161 5.69 -4.68 -13.11
CA PHE A 161 5.45 -5.19 -14.45
C PHE A 161 6.65 -6.00 -14.95
N ALA A 162 6.35 -7.11 -15.60
CA ALA A 162 7.27 -7.83 -16.45
C ALA A 162 6.82 -7.60 -17.90
N PRO A 163 7.55 -6.80 -18.68
CA PRO A 163 7.07 -6.30 -19.98
C PRO A 163 7.01 -7.37 -21.08
N GLY A 164 7.61 -8.53 -20.86
CA GLY A 164 7.66 -9.55 -21.89
C GLY A 164 8.47 -9.15 -23.13
N PRO A 165 8.40 -9.93 -24.23
CA PRO A 165 9.06 -9.58 -25.47
C PRO A 165 8.40 -8.35 -26.13
N PRO A 166 9.17 -7.57 -26.94
CA PRO A 166 8.61 -6.42 -27.65
C PRO A 166 7.43 -6.82 -28.53
N LEU A 167 6.33 -6.08 -28.44
CA LEU A 167 5.21 -6.20 -29.36
C LEU A 167 5.45 -5.43 -30.65
N ALA A 168 4.60 -5.65 -31.66
CA ALA A 168 4.68 -4.95 -32.94
C ALA A 168 4.61 -3.43 -32.73
N GLY A 169 5.59 -2.70 -33.24
CA GLY A 169 5.73 -1.25 -33.08
C GLY A 169 6.56 -0.81 -31.86
N GLN A 170 6.90 -1.69 -30.96
CA GLN A 170 7.86 -1.38 -29.89
C GLN A 170 9.30 -1.54 -30.39
N SER A 171 10.16 -0.59 -30.02
CA SER A 171 11.59 -0.63 -30.30
C SER A 171 12.34 -0.39 -29.00
N ARG A 172 13.12 -1.38 -28.60
CA ARG A 172 13.89 -1.35 -27.34
C ARG A 172 15.39 -1.27 -27.67
N PRO A 173 16.11 -0.29 -27.12
CA PRO A 173 17.57 -0.23 -27.29
C PRO A 173 18.23 -1.38 -26.55
N SER A 174 19.35 -1.85 -27.07
CA SER A 174 20.16 -2.87 -26.42
C SER A 174 20.71 -2.33 -25.08
N PRO A 175 20.75 -3.14 -24.04
CA PRO A 175 21.37 -2.77 -22.77
C PRO A 175 22.86 -2.43 -22.96
N ILE A 176 23.37 -1.50 -22.16
CA ILE A 176 24.79 -1.19 -22.10
C ILE A 176 25.50 -2.32 -21.33
N ALA A 177 26.69 -2.69 -21.78
CA ALA A 177 27.49 -3.70 -21.11
C ALA A 177 27.68 -3.38 -19.61
N GLY A 178 27.34 -4.36 -18.76
CA GLY A 178 27.44 -4.20 -17.31
C GLY A 178 26.21 -3.58 -16.62
N ASN A 179 25.21 -3.11 -17.39
CA ASN A 179 23.94 -2.66 -16.85
C ASN A 179 22.77 -3.21 -17.67
N PRO A 180 22.21 -4.36 -17.29
CA PRO A 180 21.12 -4.99 -18.04
C PRO A 180 19.84 -4.17 -18.07
N CYS A 181 19.66 -3.24 -17.14
CA CYS A 181 18.51 -2.36 -17.07
C CYS A 181 18.73 -1.00 -17.75
N SER A 182 19.92 -0.77 -18.33
CA SER A 182 20.15 0.40 -19.16
C SER A 182 19.29 0.31 -20.44
N GLY A 183 18.96 1.42 -20.98
CA GLY A 183 18.10 1.48 -22.15
C GLY A 183 17.60 2.89 -22.32
N ASN A 184 16.36 3.09 -22.74
CA ASN A 184 15.72 4.39 -22.72
C ASN A 184 15.60 4.89 -21.26
N ALA A 185 15.91 6.18 -21.06
CA ALA A 185 15.61 6.81 -19.77
C ALA A 185 14.13 6.61 -19.42
N ALA A 186 13.86 6.10 -18.23
CA ALA A 186 12.53 5.62 -17.88
C ALA A 186 11.48 6.73 -17.67
N ASN A 187 11.90 7.99 -17.66
CA ASN A 187 11.06 9.16 -17.38
C ASN A 187 10.38 9.79 -18.61
N SER A 188 10.41 9.15 -19.76
CA SER A 188 9.74 9.65 -20.96
C SER A 188 8.57 8.75 -21.39
N ALA A 189 7.51 9.34 -21.93
CA ALA A 189 6.38 8.59 -22.48
C ALA A 189 6.81 7.59 -23.56
N ALA A 190 7.78 7.98 -24.42
CA ALA A 190 8.30 7.11 -25.46
C ALA A 190 9.06 5.91 -24.89
N ALA A 191 9.80 6.10 -23.79
CA ALA A 191 10.51 5.02 -23.13
C ALA A 191 9.52 3.99 -22.53
N VAL A 192 8.50 4.45 -21.80
CA VAL A 192 7.52 3.56 -21.21
C VAL A 192 6.73 2.80 -22.29
N ALA A 193 6.27 3.49 -23.34
CA ALA A 193 5.55 2.88 -24.47
C ALA A 193 6.36 1.84 -25.25
N ALA A 194 7.70 1.91 -25.20
CA ALA A 194 8.56 0.89 -25.78
C ALA A 194 8.55 -0.43 -25.01
N TYR A 195 8.08 -0.42 -23.75
CA TYR A 195 8.11 -1.58 -22.86
C TYR A 195 6.75 -2.01 -22.38
N LEU A 196 5.86 -1.06 -22.07
CA LEU A 196 4.57 -1.34 -21.44
C LEU A 196 3.42 -0.97 -22.37
N GLU A 197 2.31 -1.69 -22.22
CA GLU A 197 1.09 -1.49 -22.96
C GLU A 197 0.00 -0.82 -22.10
N GLY A 198 -0.87 -0.05 -22.74
CA GLY A 198 -2.02 0.57 -22.09
C GLY A 198 -1.85 2.04 -21.74
N ALA A 199 -2.77 2.55 -20.93
CA ALA A 199 -2.87 3.99 -20.65
C ALA A 199 -1.71 4.52 -19.79
N TYR A 200 -1.05 3.68 -19.05
CA TYR A 200 0.13 4.02 -18.23
C TYR A 200 1.42 4.13 -19.04
N ALA A 201 1.38 3.86 -20.33
CA ALA A 201 2.47 4.13 -21.24
C ALA A 201 2.70 5.64 -21.53
N THR A 202 1.98 6.52 -20.85
CA THR A 202 2.21 7.97 -20.90
C THR A 202 2.61 8.50 -19.53
N PRO A 203 3.86 8.36 -19.12
CA PRO A 203 4.28 8.77 -17.77
C PRO A 203 4.82 10.19 -17.79
N ALA A 204 4.29 11.08 -18.42
CA ALA A 204 4.69 12.43 -18.14
C ALA A 204 3.98 12.83 -16.86
N ALA A 205 4.64 12.90 -15.72
CA ALA A 205 4.32 13.77 -14.58
C ALA A 205 2.90 14.40 -14.62
N THR A 206 1.99 13.71 -15.25
CA THR A 206 0.62 14.11 -15.38
C THR A 206 -0.05 13.59 -14.15
N THR A 207 -0.54 14.48 -13.35
CA THR A 207 -1.57 14.34 -12.34
C THR A 207 -2.62 13.36 -12.84
N LEU A 208 -2.34 12.07 -12.70
CA LEU A 208 -3.33 11.05 -12.96
C LEU A 208 -4.15 10.96 -11.69
N ALA A 209 -5.38 11.47 -11.76
CA ALA A 209 -6.30 11.38 -10.64
C ALA A 209 -6.46 9.91 -10.24
N ALA A 210 -6.14 9.60 -8.97
CA ALA A 210 -6.41 8.28 -8.43
C ALA A 210 -7.95 8.04 -8.36
N PRO A 211 -8.43 6.80 -8.58
CA PRO A 211 -7.66 5.60 -8.87
C PRO A 211 -7.33 5.43 -10.36
N TYR A 212 -6.12 4.98 -10.66
CA TYR A 212 -5.63 4.74 -12.01
C TYR A 212 -5.77 3.26 -12.41
N ALA A 213 -6.34 2.98 -13.58
CA ALA A 213 -6.58 1.62 -14.02
C ALA A 213 -5.36 1.04 -14.76
N ILE A 214 -4.94 -0.15 -14.36
CA ILE A 214 -3.90 -0.96 -15.01
C ILE A 214 -4.53 -2.28 -15.45
N THR A 215 -4.25 -2.69 -16.69
CA THR A 215 -4.71 -3.96 -17.22
C THR A 215 -3.59 -4.99 -17.17
N ALA A 216 -3.80 -6.08 -16.45
CA ALA A 216 -2.91 -7.22 -16.44
C ALA A 216 -2.99 -7.96 -17.77
N GLY A 217 -1.88 -8.01 -18.47
CA GLY A 217 -1.75 -8.72 -19.75
C GLY A 217 -1.55 -10.22 -19.60
N ARG A 218 -1.41 -10.89 -20.74
CA ARG A 218 -1.10 -12.32 -20.82
C ARG A 218 0.08 -12.52 -21.78
N THR A 219 1.02 -13.39 -21.43
CA THR A 219 2.23 -13.70 -22.21
C THR A 219 1.93 -14.07 -23.66
N THR A 220 0.75 -14.60 -23.94
CA THR A 220 0.29 -14.99 -25.29
C THR A 220 -0.47 -13.90 -26.00
N SER A 221 -0.71 -12.74 -25.39
CA SER A 221 -1.38 -11.61 -26.03
C SER A 221 -0.42 -10.87 -26.96
N ASN A 222 -0.94 -10.47 -28.12
CA ASN A 222 -0.22 -9.61 -29.08
C ASN A 222 -0.61 -8.13 -28.97
N THR A 223 -1.43 -7.79 -27.97
CA THR A 223 -1.90 -6.41 -27.73
C THR A 223 -1.54 -5.92 -26.33
N ASN A 224 -1.40 -6.82 -25.36
CA ASN A 224 -0.92 -6.54 -24.00
C ASN A 224 -0.32 -7.81 -23.40
N ASN A 225 1.00 -7.88 -23.35
CA ASN A 225 1.73 -9.02 -22.78
C ASN A 225 2.38 -8.69 -21.43
N ASP A 226 2.14 -7.51 -20.86
CA ASP A 226 2.62 -7.11 -19.54
C ASP A 226 2.04 -8.02 -18.46
N ARG A 227 2.90 -8.79 -17.80
CA ARG A 227 2.52 -9.50 -16.58
C ARG A 227 2.66 -8.56 -15.41
N VAL A 228 1.68 -8.55 -14.52
CA VAL A 228 1.69 -7.67 -13.36
C VAL A 228 1.46 -8.42 -12.06
N VAL A 229 2.12 -7.94 -11.01
CA VAL A 229 1.75 -8.20 -9.62
C VAL A 229 1.63 -6.87 -8.90
N TRP A 230 0.93 -6.84 -7.80
CA TRP A 230 0.67 -5.60 -7.07
C TRP A 230 0.81 -5.79 -5.56
N VAL A 231 1.00 -4.68 -4.88
CA VAL A 231 1.07 -4.58 -3.43
C VAL A 231 -0.10 -3.72 -2.95
N THR A 232 -0.84 -4.20 -1.96
CA THR A 232 -1.93 -3.43 -1.34
C THR A 232 -1.50 -2.84 0.01
N PRO A 233 -2.10 -1.72 0.47
CA PRO A 233 -1.86 -1.21 1.81
C PRO A 233 -2.15 -2.24 2.89
N ALA A 234 -3.20 -3.03 2.73
CA ALA A 234 -3.56 -4.09 3.66
C ALA A 234 -2.47 -5.18 3.75
N GLU A 235 -1.80 -5.51 2.63
CA GLU A 235 -0.71 -6.47 2.65
C GLU A 235 0.48 -5.97 3.49
N ILE A 236 0.83 -4.70 3.39
CA ILE A 236 1.90 -4.10 4.19
C ILE A 236 1.45 -3.99 5.65
N MET A 237 0.31 -3.36 5.90
CA MET A 237 -0.11 -2.95 7.24
C MET A 237 -0.73 -4.08 8.05
N SER A 238 -1.71 -4.81 7.48
CA SER A 238 -2.42 -5.87 8.18
C SER A 238 -1.62 -7.16 8.26
N ARG A 239 -0.93 -7.50 7.16
CA ARG A 239 -0.23 -8.80 7.05
C ARG A 239 1.24 -8.75 7.46
N ARG A 240 1.84 -7.57 7.64
CA ARG A 240 3.24 -7.43 8.04
C ARG A 240 3.41 -6.53 9.25
N VAL A 241 3.03 -5.25 9.18
CA VAL A 241 3.24 -4.30 10.28
C VAL A 241 2.48 -4.73 11.54
N LYS A 242 1.22 -5.12 11.43
CA LYS A 242 0.41 -5.62 12.55
C LYS A 242 0.99 -6.88 13.22
N LEU A 243 1.69 -7.72 12.46
CA LEU A 243 2.29 -8.96 12.97
C LEU A 243 3.67 -8.76 13.59
N ARG A 244 4.19 -7.55 13.65
CA ARG A 244 5.46 -7.25 14.32
C ARG A 244 5.36 -7.48 15.81
N GLN A 245 6.45 -7.94 16.41
CA GLN A 245 6.51 -8.20 17.85
C GLN A 245 6.31 -6.94 18.70
N ASP A 246 6.71 -5.78 18.19
CA ASP A 246 6.60 -4.48 18.85
C ASP A 246 5.26 -3.78 18.64
N PHE A 247 4.39 -4.28 17.73
CA PHE A 247 3.14 -3.61 17.35
C PHE A 247 2.21 -3.35 18.53
N GLN A 248 1.92 -4.39 19.32
CA GLN A 248 1.03 -4.27 20.48
C GLN A 248 1.58 -3.28 21.52
N ALA A 249 2.86 -3.34 21.80
CA ALA A 249 3.52 -2.43 22.73
C ALA A 249 3.49 -0.98 22.22
N GLY A 250 3.71 -0.80 20.92
CA GLY A 250 3.67 0.50 20.25
C GLY A 250 2.28 1.14 20.27
N ILE A 251 1.22 0.37 19.97
CA ILE A 251 -0.17 0.87 20.08
C ILE A 251 -0.52 1.23 21.53
N ASN A 252 -0.15 0.41 22.50
CA ASN A 252 -0.37 0.74 23.92
C ASN A 252 0.41 2.00 24.35
N ALA A 253 1.64 2.18 23.89
CA ALA A 253 2.40 3.40 24.15
C ALA A 253 1.71 4.64 23.56
N MET A 254 1.18 4.56 22.33
CA MET A 254 0.38 5.59 21.68
C MET A 254 -0.87 5.92 22.52
N LEU A 255 -1.63 4.91 22.93
CA LEU A 255 -2.83 5.09 23.75
C LEU A 255 -2.51 5.78 25.08
N ASN A 256 -1.50 5.30 25.82
CA ASN A 256 -1.09 5.86 27.11
C ASN A 256 -0.65 7.32 26.98
N LYS A 257 0.09 7.66 25.95
CA LYS A 257 0.57 9.01 25.72
C LYS A 257 -0.57 9.95 25.32
N THR A 258 -1.47 9.52 24.44
CA THR A 258 -2.66 10.28 24.07
C THR A 258 -3.56 10.48 25.30
N GLN A 259 -3.77 9.46 26.10
CA GLN A 259 -4.51 9.52 27.36
C GLN A 259 -3.90 10.56 28.31
N ALA A 260 -2.59 10.55 28.53
CA ALA A 260 -1.91 11.49 29.39
C ALA A 260 -2.14 12.95 28.95
N CYS A 261 -2.10 13.23 27.66
CA CYS A 261 -2.44 14.55 27.13
C CYS A 261 -3.91 14.91 27.37
N LEU A 262 -4.82 14.00 27.06
CA LEU A 262 -6.26 14.23 27.22
C LEU A 262 -6.66 14.48 28.66
N GLN A 263 -6.04 13.82 29.63
CA GLN A 263 -6.31 13.98 31.06
C GLN A 263 -5.88 15.33 31.62
N THR A 264 -5.00 16.05 30.94
CA THR A 264 -4.50 17.35 31.42
C THR A 264 -5.60 18.44 31.40
N THR A 265 -6.39 18.49 30.34
CA THR A 265 -7.37 19.55 30.14
C THR A 265 -8.73 19.06 29.68
N PHE A 266 -8.90 17.78 29.41
CA PHE A 266 -10.07 17.18 28.77
C PHE A 266 -10.56 18.03 27.58
N PRO A 267 -9.71 18.25 26.58
CA PRO A 267 -10.04 19.14 25.49
C PRO A 267 -11.24 18.62 24.70
N ASN A 268 -11.95 19.52 24.03
CA ASN A 268 -13.06 19.11 23.17
C ASN A 268 -12.57 18.22 22.04
N PRO A 269 -13.20 17.07 21.78
CA PRO A 269 -12.92 16.26 20.60
C PRO A 269 -13.10 17.06 19.31
N THR A 270 -12.34 16.73 18.29
CA THR A 270 -12.64 17.19 16.94
C THR A 270 -13.89 16.46 16.45
N ALA A 271 -14.90 17.21 16.07
CA ALA A 271 -16.19 16.65 15.68
C ALA A 271 -16.07 15.67 14.51
N ILE A 272 -16.76 14.54 14.62
CA ILE A 272 -17.03 13.65 13.49
C ILE A 272 -18.46 13.96 13.05
N PRO A 273 -18.70 14.37 11.78
CA PRO A 273 -20.04 14.57 11.28
C PRO A 273 -20.92 13.33 11.55
N GLY A 274 -22.16 13.56 11.97
CA GLY A 274 -23.08 12.46 12.35
C GLY A 274 -22.95 11.96 13.79
N ILE A 275 -21.94 12.37 14.54
CA ILE A 275 -21.90 12.20 16.00
C ILE A 275 -22.32 13.53 16.63
N THR A 276 -23.55 13.58 17.14
CA THR A 276 -24.10 14.74 17.86
C THR A 276 -24.63 14.33 19.22
N PRO A 277 -23.78 13.83 20.12
CA PRO A 277 -24.25 13.51 21.46
C PRO A 277 -24.55 14.80 22.23
N VAL A 278 -25.72 14.87 22.85
CA VAL A 278 -26.11 16.02 23.69
C VAL A 278 -25.74 15.83 25.15
N ASP A 279 -25.34 14.62 25.52
CA ASP A 279 -25.03 14.20 26.91
C ASP A 279 -23.53 13.97 27.17
N LYS A 280 -22.72 14.01 26.11
CA LYS A 280 -21.27 13.83 26.14
C LYS A 280 -20.60 14.58 24.99
N ARG A 281 -19.28 14.66 25.02
CA ARG A 281 -18.46 15.10 23.89
C ARG A 281 -17.86 13.87 23.24
N ALA A 282 -17.91 13.76 21.92
CA ALA A 282 -17.32 12.64 21.21
C ALA A 282 -16.81 13.02 19.83
N GLY A 283 -15.72 12.40 19.38
CA GLY A 283 -15.10 12.68 18.11
C GLY A 283 -13.69 12.11 17.99
N ARG A 284 -12.88 12.71 17.13
CA ARG A 284 -11.45 12.42 17.01
C ARG A 284 -10.66 13.05 18.14
N VAL A 285 -9.47 12.49 18.37
CA VAL A 285 -8.49 13.12 19.27
C VAL A 285 -8.20 14.53 18.75
N PRO A 286 -8.31 15.58 19.60
CA PRO A 286 -8.09 16.96 19.16
C PRO A 286 -6.62 17.20 18.79
N ALA A 287 -6.39 18.13 17.86
CA ALA A 287 -5.07 18.43 17.31
C ALA A 287 -4.01 18.72 18.39
N VAL A 288 -4.39 19.35 19.50
CA VAL A 288 -3.47 19.65 20.61
C VAL A 288 -2.83 18.39 21.20
N CYS A 289 -3.53 17.26 21.18
CA CYS A 289 -3.00 15.97 21.63
C CYS A 289 -2.46 15.11 20.48
N ALA A 290 -3.00 15.24 19.29
CA ALA A 290 -2.51 14.55 18.10
C ALA A 290 -1.11 15.03 17.68
N THR A 291 -0.84 16.34 17.74
CA THR A 291 0.46 16.92 17.35
C THR A 291 1.56 16.74 18.41
N ALA A 292 1.21 16.38 19.63
CA ALA A 292 2.18 16.13 20.71
C ALA A 292 2.90 14.78 20.57
N LEU A 293 2.54 14.00 19.59
CA LEU A 293 3.09 12.66 19.37
C LEU A 293 4.38 12.77 18.54
N PRO A 294 5.51 12.15 18.94
CA PRO A 294 6.74 12.22 18.18
C PRO A 294 6.59 11.50 16.84
N SER A 295 7.18 12.07 15.80
CA SER A 295 7.43 11.37 14.55
C SER A 295 8.18 10.04 14.81
N GLY A 296 7.96 9.04 13.97
CA GLY A 296 8.66 7.76 14.07
C GLY A 296 8.04 6.75 15.02
N THR A 297 6.81 6.95 15.44
CA THR A 297 6.03 6.00 16.24
C THR A 297 4.81 5.50 15.47
N TYR A 298 4.09 4.53 16.03
CA TYR A 298 2.85 4.01 15.39
C TYR A 298 1.76 5.08 15.25
N GLU A 299 1.86 6.20 15.97
CA GLU A 299 0.93 7.33 15.87
C GLU A 299 0.84 7.87 14.45
N ALA A 300 1.94 8.00 13.75
CA ALA A 300 1.95 8.50 12.38
C ALA A 300 1.06 7.68 11.44
N ASN A 301 1.03 6.35 11.65
CA ASN A 301 0.22 5.45 10.86
C ASN A 301 -1.22 5.31 11.36
N PHE A 302 -1.46 5.41 12.69
CA PHE A 302 -2.72 4.96 13.29
C PHE A 302 -3.46 5.99 14.16
N GLN A 303 -3.01 7.24 14.23
CA GLN A 303 -3.70 8.27 15.01
C GLN A 303 -5.14 8.52 14.55
N ASP A 304 -5.43 8.34 13.27
CA ASP A 304 -6.78 8.47 12.70
C ASP A 304 -7.73 7.35 13.14
N GLN A 305 -7.19 6.30 13.76
CA GLN A 305 -7.96 5.20 14.36
C GLN A 305 -8.42 5.50 15.79
N LEU A 306 -8.00 6.65 16.34
CA LEU A 306 -8.34 7.02 17.71
C LEU A 306 -9.67 7.78 17.77
N ILE A 307 -10.58 7.29 18.59
CA ILE A 307 -11.86 7.92 18.92
C ILE A 307 -11.83 8.29 20.40
N TYR A 308 -12.27 9.51 20.71
CA TYR A 308 -12.27 10.04 22.07
C TYR A 308 -13.68 10.50 22.46
N ALA A 309 -14.09 10.15 23.66
CA ALA A 309 -15.32 10.65 24.29
C ALA A 309 -15.00 11.16 25.68
N SER A 310 -15.68 12.24 26.12
CA SER A 310 -15.56 12.78 27.46
C SER A 310 -16.91 13.28 28.00
N CYS A 311 -17.02 13.37 29.31
CA CYS A 311 -18.15 13.95 29.99
C CYS A 311 -18.28 15.45 29.65
N LEU A 312 -19.51 15.99 29.70
CA LEU A 312 -19.76 17.43 29.55
C LEU A 312 -19.22 18.22 30.74
N ALA A 313 -19.42 17.71 31.94
CA ALA A 313 -18.87 18.27 33.17
C ALA A 313 -17.78 17.35 33.72
N ILE A 314 -16.70 17.92 34.21
CA ILE A 314 -15.57 17.19 34.76
C ILE A 314 -15.20 17.80 36.12
N PRO A 315 -15.03 16.98 37.15
CA PRO A 315 -15.21 15.53 37.22
C PRO A 315 -16.70 15.15 37.40
N SER A 316 -17.22 14.24 36.61
CA SER A 316 -18.57 13.71 36.78
C SER A 316 -18.64 12.19 36.70
N ARG A 317 -17.55 11.56 36.18
CA ARG A 317 -17.45 10.11 35.96
C ARG A 317 -18.66 9.53 35.27
N CYS A 318 -19.12 10.24 34.25
CA CYS A 318 -20.36 9.92 33.53
C CYS A 318 -20.28 8.68 32.64
N MET A 319 -19.08 8.15 32.41
CA MET A 319 -18.85 7.01 31.53
C MET A 319 -18.36 5.80 32.31
N THR A 320 -18.61 4.61 31.72
CA THR A 320 -18.09 3.34 32.25
C THR A 320 -17.33 2.58 31.19
N LEU A 321 -16.22 1.97 31.58
CA LEU A 321 -15.47 1.00 30.79
C LEU A 321 -15.38 -0.29 31.61
N GLY A 322 -16.16 -1.30 31.22
CA GLY A 322 -16.38 -2.47 32.07
C GLY A 322 -17.04 -2.06 33.40
N THR A 323 -16.38 -2.29 34.52
CA THR A 323 -16.84 -1.90 35.88
C THR A 323 -16.28 -0.55 36.36
N ALA A 324 -15.32 0.03 35.64
CA ALA A 324 -14.68 1.28 36.03
C ALA A 324 -15.50 2.50 35.55
N THR A 325 -15.66 3.50 36.42
CA THR A 325 -16.23 4.81 36.04
C THR A 325 -15.14 5.80 35.73
N CYS A 326 -15.33 6.62 34.67
CA CYS A 326 -14.34 7.55 34.18
C CYS A 326 -14.98 8.83 33.60
N ASP A 327 -14.17 9.86 33.44
CA ASP A 327 -14.56 11.14 32.84
C ASP A 327 -14.36 11.16 31.32
N GLY A 328 -13.64 10.20 30.76
CA GLY A 328 -13.44 10.05 29.34
C GLY A 328 -12.94 8.66 28.96
N VAL A 329 -13.14 8.31 27.72
CA VAL A 329 -12.72 7.04 27.12
C VAL A 329 -11.99 7.32 25.82
N LEU A 330 -10.82 6.70 25.64
CA LEU A 330 -10.05 6.68 24.40
C LEU A 330 -10.14 5.29 23.80
N LEU A 331 -10.57 5.20 22.55
CA LEU A 331 -10.78 3.96 21.82
C LEU A 331 -9.84 3.91 20.62
N PHE A 332 -9.25 2.73 20.39
CA PHE A 332 -8.54 2.39 19.17
C PHE A 332 -9.41 1.47 18.31
N SER A 333 -9.82 1.92 17.14
CA SER A 333 -10.83 1.21 16.34
C SER A 333 -10.31 -0.05 15.63
N GLY A 334 -9.00 -0.20 15.48
CA GLY A 334 -8.44 -1.36 14.80
C GLY A 334 -8.79 -1.45 13.31
N GLU A 335 -8.60 -2.62 12.73
CA GLU A 335 -8.98 -2.90 11.35
C GLU A 335 -10.50 -2.89 11.15
N ARG A 336 -10.93 -2.62 9.91
CA ARG A 336 -12.32 -2.64 9.52
C ARG A 336 -12.96 -4.02 9.76
N ALA A 337 -14.06 -4.05 10.44
CA ALA A 337 -14.92 -5.24 10.47
C ALA A 337 -15.68 -5.42 9.14
N ALA A 338 -16.23 -6.61 8.93
CA ALA A 338 -17.08 -6.87 7.77
C ALA A 338 -18.27 -5.89 7.74
N GLY A 339 -18.46 -5.24 6.60
CA GLY A 339 -19.52 -4.23 6.41
C GLY A 339 -19.13 -2.79 6.74
N GLN A 340 -17.96 -2.56 7.34
CA GLN A 340 -17.42 -1.21 7.54
C GLN A 340 -16.70 -0.72 6.29
N ASN A 341 -16.84 0.57 5.98
CA ASN A 341 -16.11 1.22 4.88
C ASN A 341 -15.42 2.50 5.39
N ARG A 342 -14.12 2.64 5.10
CA ARG A 342 -13.30 3.80 5.49
C ARG A 342 -12.47 4.33 4.31
N VAL A 343 -12.96 4.11 3.08
CA VAL A 343 -12.23 4.47 1.86
C VAL A 343 -12.31 5.96 1.56
N THR A 344 -13.51 6.53 1.60
CA THR A 344 -13.71 7.96 1.29
C THR A 344 -13.71 8.82 2.55
N SER A 345 -13.50 10.13 2.38
CA SER A 345 -13.65 11.09 3.50
C SER A 345 -15.06 11.07 4.09
N ALA A 346 -16.09 10.79 3.28
CA ALA A 346 -17.46 10.64 3.77
C ALA A 346 -17.60 9.38 4.65
N ASP A 347 -17.04 8.25 4.23
CA ASP A 347 -17.04 7.01 5.00
C ASP A 347 -16.30 7.16 6.34
N LYS A 348 -15.19 7.91 6.33
CA LYS A 348 -14.38 8.20 7.52
C LYS A 348 -15.07 9.11 8.53
N ASN A 349 -16.18 9.72 8.15
CA ASN A 349 -17.04 10.55 9.00
C ASN A 349 -18.22 9.79 9.62
N ILE A 350 -18.28 8.48 9.45
CA ILE A 350 -19.32 7.62 10.00
C ILE A 350 -18.76 6.83 11.18
N ALA A 351 -19.25 7.06 12.39
CA ALA A 351 -18.74 6.42 13.61
C ALA A 351 -18.83 4.89 13.59
N THR A 352 -19.91 4.35 13.02
CA THR A 352 -20.11 2.90 12.91
C THR A 352 -19.15 2.22 11.95
N ASN A 353 -18.43 2.98 11.12
CA ASN A 353 -17.31 2.45 10.34
C ASN A 353 -16.04 2.23 11.17
N TYR A 354 -15.99 2.76 12.40
CA TYR A 354 -14.84 2.61 13.31
C TYR A 354 -15.14 1.79 14.56
N LEU A 355 -16.40 1.77 15.00
CA LEU A 355 -16.79 1.14 16.23
C LEU A 355 -17.96 0.19 16.00
N GLU A 356 -18.00 -0.88 16.78
CA GLU A 356 -19.05 -1.90 16.74
C GLU A 356 -19.84 -1.95 18.05
N GLY A 357 -21.02 -2.57 17.97
CA GLY A 357 -21.83 -2.98 19.11
C GLY A 357 -22.05 -1.88 20.14
N THR A 358 -21.73 -2.17 21.39
CA THR A 358 -21.90 -1.25 22.52
C THR A 358 -21.14 0.06 22.35
N ASN A 359 -19.91 0.02 21.79
CA ASN A 359 -19.11 1.23 21.59
C ASN A 359 -19.74 2.17 20.55
N ALA A 360 -20.21 1.62 19.44
CA ALA A 360 -20.92 2.41 18.43
C ALA A 360 -22.20 3.02 19.02
N THR A 361 -23.00 2.23 19.75
CA THR A 361 -24.22 2.70 20.40
C THR A 361 -23.93 3.78 21.45
N ALA A 362 -22.95 3.54 22.33
CA ALA A 362 -22.57 4.51 23.37
C ALA A 362 -22.15 5.85 22.77
N LEU A 363 -21.53 5.84 21.57
CA LEU A 363 -21.05 7.04 20.92
C LEU A 363 -22.13 7.79 20.14
N THR A 364 -23.03 7.05 19.44
CA THR A 364 -23.97 7.63 18.47
C THR A 364 -25.37 7.90 19.04
N THR A 365 -25.76 7.23 20.12
CA THR A 365 -27.10 7.32 20.67
C THR A 365 -27.13 8.24 21.89
N PRO A 366 -27.85 9.37 21.85
CA PRO A 366 -28.04 10.24 23.02
C PRO A 366 -28.72 9.49 24.15
N PHE A 367 -28.27 9.68 25.37
CA PHE A 367 -28.86 9.11 26.61
C PHE A 367 -28.99 7.58 26.66
N ALA A 368 -28.55 6.83 25.65
CA ALA A 368 -28.63 5.37 25.61
C ALA A 368 -27.63 4.65 26.49
N GLY A 369 -26.93 5.39 27.31
CA GLY A 369 -25.86 4.86 28.14
C GLY A 369 -24.49 5.31 27.68
N VAL A 370 -23.60 5.30 28.59
CA VAL A 370 -22.20 5.74 28.46
C VAL A 370 -21.27 4.57 28.80
N ALA A 371 -21.79 3.35 28.60
CA ALA A 371 -21.05 2.13 28.83
C ALA A 371 -20.27 1.75 27.57
N PHE A 372 -18.97 1.71 27.70
CA PHE A 372 -18.04 1.26 26.67
C PHE A 372 -17.53 -0.15 27.02
N ALA A 373 -17.30 -0.96 25.99
CA ALA A 373 -16.73 -2.28 26.10
C ALA A 373 -15.31 -2.28 25.56
N GLY A 374 -14.45 -3.13 26.11
CA GLY A 374 -13.09 -3.32 25.66
C GLY A 374 -12.14 -3.66 26.81
N ASN A 375 -10.88 -3.87 26.45
CA ASN A 375 -9.81 -4.12 27.41
C ASN A 375 -9.03 -2.82 27.68
N ALA A 376 -8.52 -2.69 28.90
CA ALA A 376 -7.69 -1.54 29.26
C ALA A 376 -6.35 -1.47 28.49
N THR A 377 -5.97 -2.56 27.84
CA THR A 377 -4.79 -2.66 26.99
C THR A 377 -5.17 -3.29 25.66
N PHE A 378 -4.61 -2.75 24.58
CA PHE A 378 -4.77 -3.32 23.25
C PHE A 378 -4.10 -4.71 23.17
N GLY A 379 -4.83 -5.71 22.65
CA GLY A 379 -4.33 -7.06 22.41
C GLY A 379 -4.56 -7.49 20.97
N THR A 380 -3.53 -8.03 20.33
CA THR A 380 -3.60 -8.49 18.92
C THR A 380 -4.41 -9.76 18.72
N SER A 381 -4.74 -10.48 19.80
CA SER A 381 -5.54 -11.71 19.76
C SER A 381 -7.05 -11.48 19.73
N SER A 382 -7.52 -10.25 19.88
CA SER A 382 -8.93 -9.91 19.71
C SER A 382 -9.19 -9.49 18.25
N PRO A 383 -10.04 -10.20 17.51
CA PRO A 383 -10.55 -9.68 16.26
C PRO A 383 -11.38 -8.43 16.59
N ALA A 384 -11.04 -7.29 16.00
CA ALA A 384 -11.83 -6.07 15.96
C ALA A 384 -12.65 -5.77 17.23
N ALA A 385 -12.06 -5.91 18.37
CA ALA A 385 -12.74 -5.58 19.59
C ALA A 385 -11.91 -4.62 20.40
N ALA A 386 -12.40 -3.52 20.42
CA ALA A 386 -12.65 -2.54 21.44
C ALA A 386 -12.35 -1.17 21.07
#